data_767fbea305d7ae22f74dcba18f2e52ce
#
_entry.id   767fbea305d7ae22f74dcba18f2e52ce
#
_cell.length_a   1.000
_cell.length_b   1.000
_cell.length_c   1.000
_cell.angle_alpha   90.00
_cell.angle_beta   90.00
_cell.angle_gamma   90.00
#
_symmetry.space_group_name_H-M   'P 1'
#
loop_
_entity.id
_entity.type
_entity.pdbx_description
1 polymer ?
#
loop_
_entity_poly.entity_id
_entity_poly.type
_entity_poly.pdbx_seq_one_letter_code
_entity_poly.pdbx_strand_id
1 'polypeptide(L)'
;VCRPRDLLARLGGDEFVLLLGDIDQLDDVTAVAERVLSGLREPVRLERYELTATPSIGISTFPDDGEDGATLLKHADAAMYHSKSAGRNTYRYFLPQMNKAALDRIALEQKLRNTLKDDAFELHYQMQVDCEGQFVGMEALLRWTLPDEGPIAPDRFIPIAEEIGLIVPLGEWVLDRACRQARLWLDAGMTGFRISVNLSPAQLRNHDFLSRVEQIVRKHQVPPAVIELEITESAAMENPQEAIQVLAGLKRLGLMLAIDDFGTG
;
A
#
# COMPACT_ATOMS: atom_id res chain seq x y z
N VAL A 1 -6.20 -11.06 -30.09
CA VAL A 1 -7.19 -11.07 -29.00
C VAL A 1 -8.50 -10.47 -29.49
N CYS A 2 -8.47 -9.35 -30.23
CA CYS A 2 -9.66 -8.64 -30.71
C CYS A 2 -10.20 -9.23 -32.02
N ARG A 3 -11.52 -9.36 -32.14
CA ARG A 3 -12.22 -9.68 -33.37
C ARG A 3 -12.32 -8.43 -34.27
N PRO A 4 -12.59 -8.53 -35.58
CA PRO A 4 -12.72 -7.35 -36.46
C PRO A 4 -13.83 -6.35 -36.07
N ARG A 5 -14.75 -6.76 -35.22
CA ARG A 5 -15.85 -5.92 -34.69
C ARG A 5 -15.59 -5.35 -33.34
N ASP A 6 -14.51 -5.78 -32.65
CA ASP A 6 -14.12 -5.25 -31.36
C ASP A 6 -13.35 -3.94 -31.57
N LEU A 7 -13.51 -3.01 -30.65
CA LEU A 7 -12.79 -1.75 -30.65
C LEU A 7 -11.84 -1.69 -29.45
N LEU A 8 -10.55 -1.52 -29.72
CA LEU A 8 -9.55 -1.26 -28.69
C LEU A 8 -9.15 0.21 -28.74
N ALA A 9 -9.28 0.91 -27.63
CA ALA A 9 -8.89 2.29 -27.48
C ALA A 9 -7.96 2.46 -26.27
N ARG A 10 -6.98 3.38 -26.36
CA ARG A 10 -6.15 3.81 -25.23
C ARG A 10 -6.70 5.13 -24.72
N LEU A 11 -7.08 5.19 -23.44
CA LEU A 11 -7.61 6.41 -22.80
C LEU A 11 -6.48 7.34 -22.35
N GLY A 12 -5.38 6.79 -21.85
CA GLY A 12 -4.21 7.54 -21.41
C GLY A 12 -3.30 6.65 -20.54
N GLY A 13 -2.01 7.02 -20.41
CA GLY A 13 -1.08 6.25 -19.59
C GLY A 13 -1.08 4.74 -19.92
N ASP A 14 -1.43 3.93 -18.95
CA ASP A 14 -1.57 2.46 -19.02
C ASP A 14 -3.03 1.97 -19.12
N GLU A 15 -3.98 2.91 -19.35
CA GLU A 15 -5.41 2.59 -19.41
C GLU A 15 -5.89 2.35 -20.83
N PHE A 16 -6.53 1.19 -21.01
CA PHE A 16 -7.12 0.74 -22.28
C PHE A 16 -8.57 0.35 -22.08
N VAL A 17 -9.38 0.58 -23.11
CA VAL A 17 -10.77 0.13 -23.19
C VAL A 17 -10.92 -0.81 -24.37
N LEU A 18 -11.54 -1.95 -24.11
CA LEU A 18 -11.94 -2.91 -25.13
C LEU A 18 -13.47 -2.98 -25.17
N LEU A 19 -14.05 -2.54 -26.27
CA LEU A 19 -15.48 -2.67 -26.53
C LEU A 19 -15.71 -3.94 -27.36
N LEU A 20 -16.47 -4.87 -26.81
CA LEU A 20 -16.87 -6.12 -27.47
C LEU A 20 -18.28 -5.95 -28.00
N GLY A 21 -18.43 -6.14 -29.31
CA GLY A 21 -19.74 -6.15 -29.99
C GLY A 21 -20.28 -7.54 -30.18
N ASP A 22 -21.61 -7.66 -30.42
CA ASP A 22 -22.31 -8.89 -30.74
C ASP A 22 -21.95 -10.06 -29.77
N ILE A 23 -22.16 -9.84 -28.50
CA ILE A 23 -21.93 -10.84 -27.45
C ILE A 23 -23.26 -11.56 -27.17
N ASP A 24 -23.29 -12.87 -27.44
CA ASP A 24 -24.47 -13.71 -27.20
C ASP A 24 -24.49 -14.26 -25.75
N GLN A 25 -23.31 -14.50 -25.15
CA GLN A 25 -23.18 -15.09 -23.82
C GLN A 25 -22.04 -14.41 -23.02
N LEU A 26 -22.22 -14.27 -21.70
CA LEU A 26 -21.20 -13.70 -20.79
C LEU A 26 -19.90 -14.52 -20.79
N ASP A 27 -19.99 -15.83 -21.08
CA ASP A 27 -18.81 -16.70 -21.17
C ASP A 27 -17.86 -16.25 -22.30
N ASP A 28 -18.36 -15.64 -23.36
CA ASP A 28 -17.52 -15.07 -24.43
C ASP A 28 -16.67 -13.90 -23.91
N VAL A 29 -17.26 -13.06 -23.05
CA VAL A 29 -16.55 -11.93 -22.42
C VAL A 29 -15.48 -12.45 -21.47
N THR A 30 -15.83 -13.44 -20.65
CA THR A 30 -14.90 -14.13 -19.76
C THR A 30 -13.71 -14.69 -20.52
N ALA A 31 -13.96 -15.41 -21.61
CA ALA A 31 -12.91 -15.99 -22.45
C ALA A 31 -11.99 -14.93 -23.09
N VAL A 32 -12.51 -13.75 -23.41
CA VAL A 32 -11.69 -12.63 -23.88
C VAL A 32 -10.83 -12.08 -22.74
N ALA A 33 -11.40 -11.86 -21.56
CA ALA A 33 -10.66 -11.35 -20.40
C ALA A 33 -9.51 -12.30 -20.01
N GLU A 34 -9.74 -13.61 -19.98
CA GLU A 34 -8.72 -14.62 -19.69
C GLU A 34 -7.61 -14.65 -20.75
N ARG A 35 -7.95 -14.47 -22.02
CA ARG A 35 -6.93 -14.37 -23.10
C ARG A 35 -6.10 -13.11 -22.98
N VAL A 36 -6.69 -11.99 -22.55
CA VAL A 36 -5.92 -10.74 -22.29
C VAL A 36 -4.97 -10.96 -21.13
N LEU A 37 -5.47 -11.53 -20.02
CA LEU A 37 -4.65 -11.83 -18.84
C LEU A 37 -3.48 -12.76 -19.18
N SER A 38 -3.75 -13.86 -19.87
CA SER A 38 -2.72 -14.84 -20.25
C SER A 38 -1.70 -14.25 -21.24
N GLY A 39 -2.16 -13.49 -22.23
CA GLY A 39 -1.28 -12.89 -23.24
C GLY A 39 -0.34 -11.82 -22.67
N LEU A 40 -0.76 -11.09 -21.61
CA LEU A 40 0.06 -10.06 -20.99
C LEU A 40 0.97 -10.62 -19.87
N ARG A 41 0.75 -11.86 -19.45
CA ARG A 41 1.69 -12.57 -18.54
C ARG A 41 2.98 -13.00 -19.23
N GLU A 42 2.95 -13.16 -20.56
CA GLU A 42 4.15 -13.51 -21.29
C GLU A 42 5.17 -12.37 -21.21
N PRO A 43 6.41 -12.65 -20.79
CA PRO A 43 7.44 -11.63 -20.69
C PRO A 43 7.73 -10.97 -22.03
N VAL A 44 7.70 -9.66 -22.07
CA VAL A 44 8.09 -8.87 -23.24
C VAL A 44 9.57 -8.45 -23.07
N ARG A 45 10.40 -8.84 -24.04
CA ARG A 45 11.79 -8.42 -24.09
C ARG A 45 11.92 -7.01 -24.69
N LEU A 46 12.43 -6.11 -23.88
CA LEU A 46 12.84 -4.77 -24.28
C LEU A 46 14.35 -4.65 -24.10
N GLU A 47 15.07 -4.75 -25.22
CA GLU A 47 16.55 -4.77 -25.22
C GLU A 47 17.11 -5.89 -24.30
N ARG A 48 17.66 -5.53 -23.13
CA ARG A 48 18.22 -6.44 -22.13
C ARG A 48 17.29 -6.71 -20.94
N TYR A 49 16.09 -6.13 -20.93
CA TYR A 49 15.12 -6.27 -19.85
C TYR A 49 13.97 -7.17 -20.29
N GLU A 50 13.53 -8.05 -19.40
CA GLU A 50 12.27 -8.79 -19.52
C GLU A 50 11.24 -8.11 -18.62
N LEU A 51 10.14 -7.66 -19.22
CA LEU A 51 9.05 -6.99 -18.52
C LEU A 51 7.80 -7.86 -18.57
N THR A 52 7.19 -8.08 -17.42
CA THR A 52 5.89 -8.76 -17.30
C THR A 52 4.84 -7.76 -16.85
N ALA A 53 3.73 -7.67 -17.57
CA ALA A 53 2.61 -6.83 -17.19
C ALA A 53 1.53 -7.67 -16.49
N THR A 54 0.99 -7.14 -15.38
CA THR A 54 -0.10 -7.78 -14.63
C THR A 54 -1.33 -6.87 -14.68
N PRO A 55 -2.20 -7.01 -15.72
CA PRO A 55 -3.35 -6.13 -15.87
C PRO A 55 -4.44 -6.44 -14.84
N SER A 56 -5.25 -5.42 -14.55
CA SER A 56 -6.52 -5.56 -13.84
C SER A 56 -7.64 -5.19 -14.79
N ILE A 57 -8.65 -6.03 -14.91
CA ILE A 57 -9.73 -5.85 -15.86
C ILE A 57 -11.05 -5.66 -15.12
N GLY A 58 -11.78 -4.58 -15.45
CA GLY A 58 -13.16 -4.39 -15.05
C GLY A 58 -14.09 -4.57 -16.25
N ILE A 59 -15.22 -5.21 -16.04
CA ILE A 59 -16.19 -5.56 -17.06
C ILE A 59 -17.54 -4.99 -16.68
N SER A 60 -18.16 -4.27 -17.60
CA SER A 60 -19.56 -3.85 -17.55
C SER A 60 -20.28 -4.25 -18.81
N THR A 61 -21.57 -4.56 -18.70
CA THR A 61 -22.39 -5.11 -19.77
C THR A 61 -23.57 -4.20 -20.08
N PHE A 62 -23.85 -4.02 -21.38
CA PHE A 62 -25.05 -3.33 -21.86
C PHE A 62 -26.18 -4.36 -22.08
N PRO A 63 -27.42 -4.09 -21.71
CA PRO A 63 -27.89 -2.88 -21.01
C PRO A 63 -27.84 -2.96 -19.46
N ASP A 64 -27.44 -4.12 -18.91
CA ASP A 64 -27.61 -4.46 -17.50
C ASP A 64 -26.85 -3.52 -16.55
N ASP A 65 -25.65 -3.09 -16.97
CA ASP A 65 -24.78 -2.23 -16.16
C ASP A 65 -24.82 -0.76 -16.59
N GLY A 66 -25.61 -0.40 -17.59
CA GLY A 66 -25.76 0.99 -18.04
C GLY A 66 -26.36 1.10 -19.43
N GLU A 67 -27.08 2.19 -19.67
CA GLU A 67 -27.75 2.46 -20.95
C GLU A 67 -26.93 3.38 -21.88
N ASP A 68 -25.81 3.93 -21.38
CA ASP A 68 -24.92 4.81 -22.15
C ASP A 68 -23.45 4.48 -21.90
N GLY A 69 -22.60 4.91 -22.84
CA GLY A 69 -21.17 4.61 -22.80
C GLY A 69 -20.42 5.22 -21.60
N ALA A 70 -20.86 6.39 -21.11
CA ALA A 70 -20.21 7.03 -19.96
C ALA A 70 -20.50 6.25 -18.66
N THR A 71 -21.73 5.78 -18.49
CA THR A 71 -22.14 4.92 -17.38
C THR A 71 -21.43 3.59 -17.43
N LEU A 72 -21.34 2.94 -18.58
CA LEU A 72 -20.64 1.67 -18.74
C LEU A 72 -19.14 1.82 -18.42
N LEU A 73 -18.48 2.86 -18.93
CA LEU A 73 -17.07 3.12 -18.61
C LEU A 73 -16.84 3.34 -17.13
N LYS A 74 -17.68 4.13 -16.46
CA LYS A 74 -17.62 4.36 -15.01
C LYS A 74 -17.77 3.05 -14.22
N HIS A 75 -18.67 2.18 -14.66
CA HIS A 75 -18.92 0.89 -14.01
C HIS A 75 -17.80 -0.12 -14.24
N ALA A 76 -17.25 -0.15 -15.46
CA ALA A 76 -16.07 -0.94 -15.77
C ALA A 76 -14.84 -0.48 -14.93
N ASP A 77 -14.66 0.85 -14.78
CA ASP A 77 -13.59 1.40 -13.95
C ASP A 77 -13.74 0.99 -12.48
N ALA A 78 -14.93 1.07 -11.90
CA ALA A 78 -15.20 0.60 -10.54
C ALA A 78 -14.87 -0.89 -10.38
N ALA A 79 -15.24 -1.73 -11.36
CA ALA A 79 -14.93 -3.15 -11.35
C ALA A 79 -13.41 -3.43 -11.52
N MET A 80 -12.72 -2.68 -12.39
CA MET A 80 -11.27 -2.74 -12.57
C MET A 80 -10.55 -2.42 -11.26
N TYR A 81 -11.02 -1.39 -10.57
CA TYR A 81 -10.46 -1.01 -9.29
C TYR A 81 -10.58 -2.14 -8.25
N HIS A 82 -11.74 -2.80 -8.18
CA HIS A 82 -11.91 -3.99 -7.35
C HIS A 82 -11.00 -5.15 -7.75
N SER A 83 -10.70 -5.28 -9.03
CA SER A 83 -9.71 -6.24 -9.53
C SER A 83 -8.29 -5.89 -9.02
N LYS A 84 -7.90 -4.60 -9.01
CA LYS A 84 -6.62 -4.14 -8.44
C LYS A 84 -6.49 -4.47 -6.96
N SER A 85 -7.54 -4.21 -6.18
CA SER A 85 -7.58 -4.46 -4.72
C SER A 85 -7.58 -5.95 -4.37
N ALA A 86 -8.07 -6.82 -5.27
CA ALA A 86 -8.13 -8.27 -5.08
C ALA A 86 -6.82 -9.01 -5.45
N GLY A 87 -5.69 -8.29 -5.55
CA GLY A 87 -4.37 -8.86 -5.85
C GLY A 87 -3.90 -8.68 -7.29
N ARG A 88 -4.56 -7.85 -8.09
CA ARG A 88 -4.25 -7.60 -9.51
C ARG A 88 -4.32 -8.86 -10.38
N ASN A 89 -3.92 -8.76 -11.64
CA ASN A 89 -3.82 -9.88 -12.59
C ASN A 89 -5.07 -10.76 -12.64
N THR A 90 -6.24 -10.13 -12.58
CA THR A 90 -7.56 -10.75 -12.57
C THR A 90 -8.58 -9.85 -13.26
N TYR A 91 -9.79 -10.36 -13.47
CA TYR A 91 -10.93 -9.58 -13.94
C TYR A 91 -12.08 -9.59 -12.93
N ARG A 92 -12.94 -8.59 -12.98
CA ARG A 92 -14.18 -8.51 -12.22
C ARG A 92 -15.30 -7.95 -13.08
N TYR A 93 -16.47 -8.54 -12.96
CA TYR A 93 -17.71 -7.94 -13.45
C TYR A 93 -18.17 -6.86 -12.49
N PHE A 94 -18.79 -5.83 -13.03
CA PHE A 94 -19.38 -4.79 -12.23
C PHE A 94 -20.50 -5.35 -11.34
N LEU A 95 -20.56 -4.84 -10.13
CA LEU A 95 -21.66 -5.06 -9.19
C LEU A 95 -22.03 -3.70 -8.59
N PRO A 96 -23.33 -3.37 -8.43
CA PRO A 96 -23.77 -2.06 -7.93
C PRO A 96 -23.13 -1.61 -6.61
N GLN A 97 -22.83 -2.55 -5.72
CA GLN A 97 -22.11 -2.27 -4.46
C GLN A 97 -20.68 -1.75 -4.68
N MET A 98 -20.07 -1.96 -5.83
CA MET A 98 -18.73 -1.47 -6.15
C MET A 98 -18.68 0.04 -6.28
N ASN A 99 -19.76 0.67 -6.78
CA ASN A 99 -19.88 2.13 -6.78
C ASN A 99 -19.84 2.72 -5.38
N LYS A 100 -20.53 2.07 -4.43
CA LYS A 100 -20.50 2.49 -3.03
C LYS A 100 -19.09 2.36 -2.46
N ALA A 101 -18.44 1.23 -2.67
CA ALA A 101 -17.07 1.01 -2.20
C ALA A 101 -16.07 2.03 -2.78
N ALA A 102 -16.22 2.42 -4.06
CA ALA A 102 -15.39 3.46 -4.67
C ALA A 102 -15.61 4.84 -4.01
N LEU A 103 -16.87 5.20 -3.74
CA LEU A 103 -17.20 6.46 -3.04
C LEU A 103 -16.70 6.45 -1.59
N ASP A 104 -16.89 5.33 -0.88
CA ASP A 104 -16.43 5.16 0.50
C ASP A 104 -14.91 5.29 0.58
N ARG A 105 -14.21 4.78 -0.44
CA ARG A 105 -12.75 4.94 -0.53
C ARG A 105 -12.33 6.39 -0.73
N ILE A 106 -12.92 7.11 -1.70
CA ILE A 106 -12.60 8.54 -1.94
C ILE A 106 -12.84 9.34 -0.65
N ALA A 107 -13.94 9.07 0.05
CA ALA A 107 -14.21 9.68 1.34
C ALA A 107 -13.13 9.34 2.38
N LEU A 108 -12.66 8.08 2.41
CA LEU A 108 -11.63 7.63 3.34
C LEU A 108 -10.26 8.26 3.02
N GLU A 109 -9.89 8.39 1.74
CA GLU A 109 -8.69 9.12 1.32
C GLU A 109 -8.68 10.57 1.81
N GLN A 110 -9.81 11.26 1.66
CA GLN A 110 -9.94 12.66 2.13
C GLN A 110 -9.84 12.75 3.65
N LYS A 111 -10.47 11.83 4.38
CA LYS A 111 -10.39 11.75 5.85
C LYS A 111 -8.96 11.47 6.30
N LEU A 112 -8.24 10.57 5.62
CA LEU A 112 -6.85 10.22 5.90
C LEU A 112 -5.94 11.46 5.79
N ARG A 113 -6.09 12.23 4.71
CA ARG A 113 -5.35 13.50 4.53
C ARG A 113 -5.62 14.50 5.64
N ASN A 114 -6.89 14.66 6.00
CA ASN A 114 -7.30 15.59 7.05
C ASN A 114 -6.75 15.14 8.42
N THR A 115 -6.88 13.86 8.76
CA THR A 115 -6.39 13.31 10.05
C THR A 115 -4.88 13.52 10.19
N LEU A 116 -4.12 13.32 9.12
CA LEU A 116 -2.67 13.56 9.14
C LEU A 116 -2.34 15.05 9.35
N LYS A 117 -3.06 15.93 8.65
CA LYS A 117 -2.91 17.39 8.77
C LYS A 117 -3.27 17.90 10.17
N ASP A 118 -4.32 17.34 10.75
CA ASP A 118 -4.86 17.75 12.05
C ASP A 118 -4.14 17.06 13.23
N ASP A 119 -3.10 16.26 12.94
CA ASP A 119 -2.30 15.55 13.95
C ASP A 119 -3.14 14.61 14.84
N ALA A 120 -4.19 13.99 14.26
CA ALA A 120 -5.24 13.28 14.97
C ALA A 120 -5.12 11.74 14.93
N PHE A 121 -3.98 11.22 14.51
CA PHE A 121 -3.64 9.81 14.68
C PHE A 121 -3.16 9.53 16.11
N GLU A 122 -3.24 8.26 16.50
CA GLU A 122 -2.72 7.79 17.78
C GLU A 122 -1.70 6.66 17.59
N LEU A 123 -0.72 6.56 18.50
CA LEU A 123 0.15 5.39 18.60
C LEU A 123 -0.21 4.60 19.85
N HIS A 124 -0.49 3.32 19.66
CA HIS A 124 -0.53 2.36 20.75
C HIS A 124 0.77 1.59 20.80
N TYR A 125 1.16 1.17 21.99
CA TYR A 125 2.42 0.47 22.20
C TYR A 125 2.14 -0.92 22.74
N GLN A 126 2.49 -1.94 21.95
CA GLN A 126 2.35 -3.33 22.33
C GLN A 126 3.67 -3.83 22.91
N MET A 127 3.63 -4.37 24.09
CA MET A 127 4.81 -4.90 24.78
C MET A 127 5.36 -6.12 24.05
N GLN A 128 6.69 -6.12 23.86
CA GLN A 128 7.44 -7.25 23.32
C GLN A 128 8.27 -7.89 24.45
N VAL A 129 8.26 -9.21 24.48
CA VAL A 129 9.01 -10.03 25.43
C VAL A 129 9.86 -11.06 24.71
N ASP A 130 10.96 -11.46 25.29
CA ASP A 130 11.79 -12.57 24.79
C ASP A 130 11.16 -13.94 25.12
N CYS A 131 11.85 -15.02 24.70
CA CYS A 131 11.40 -16.41 24.96
C CYS A 131 11.40 -16.81 26.44
N GLU A 132 12.02 -16.00 27.29
CA GLU A 132 12.06 -16.16 28.76
C GLU A 132 10.99 -15.30 29.44
N GLY A 133 10.20 -14.54 28.65
CA GLY A 133 9.14 -13.63 29.14
C GLY A 133 9.67 -12.32 29.70
N GLN A 134 10.93 -11.98 29.44
CA GLN A 134 11.51 -10.70 29.88
C GLN A 134 11.15 -9.61 28.89
N PHE A 135 10.85 -8.43 29.42
CA PHE A 135 10.56 -7.25 28.61
C PHE A 135 11.79 -6.82 27.80
N VAL A 136 11.62 -6.67 26.48
CA VAL A 136 12.68 -6.25 25.53
C VAL A 136 12.34 -4.96 24.80
N GLY A 137 11.06 -4.62 24.67
CA GLY A 137 10.66 -3.43 23.94
C GLY A 137 9.16 -3.31 23.74
N MET A 138 8.79 -2.40 22.84
CA MET A 138 7.41 -2.15 22.47
C MET A 138 7.32 -1.92 20.97
N GLU A 139 6.29 -2.41 20.35
CA GLU A 139 5.94 -2.08 18.97
C GLU A 139 4.99 -0.90 18.93
N ALA A 140 5.32 0.13 18.16
CA ALA A 140 4.49 1.29 17.93
C ALA A 140 3.48 1.02 16.83
N LEU A 141 2.25 0.87 17.20
CA LEU A 141 1.14 0.50 16.33
C LEU A 141 0.26 1.71 16.05
N LEU A 142 0.21 2.12 14.79
CA LEU A 142 -0.64 3.21 14.34
C LEU A 142 -2.11 2.87 14.53
N ARG A 143 -2.87 3.82 15.09
CA ARG A 143 -4.32 3.74 15.27
C ARG A 143 -4.99 4.95 14.67
N TRP A 144 -6.07 4.69 13.99
CA TRP A 144 -6.90 5.72 13.38
C TRP A 144 -8.35 5.57 13.83
N THR A 145 -8.83 6.57 14.54
CA THR A 145 -10.20 6.61 15.03
C THR A 145 -10.90 7.85 14.49
N LEU A 146 -12.01 7.64 13.82
CA LEU A 146 -12.84 8.74 13.33
C LEU A 146 -13.96 9.02 14.34
N PRO A 147 -14.28 10.30 14.64
CA PRO A 147 -15.30 10.63 15.64
C PRO A 147 -16.66 9.97 15.41
N ASP A 148 -17.08 9.91 14.13
CA ASP A 148 -18.42 9.42 13.77
C ASP A 148 -18.46 7.94 13.34
N GLU A 149 -17.30 7.33 13.02
CA GLU A 149 -17.21 5.97 12.46
C GLU A 149 -16.47 4.98 13.38
N GLY A 150 -15.80 5.51 14.41
CA GLY A 150 -14.99 4.69 15.31
C GLY A 150 -13.63 4.29 14.72
N PRO A 151 -13.01 3.20 15.21
CA PRO A 151 -11.69 2.77 14.79
C PRO A 151 -11.68 2.21 13.37
N ILE A 152 -10.71 2.66 12.57
CA ILE A 152 -10.44 2.16 11.22
C ILE A 152 -9.25 1.21 11.28
N ALA A 153 -9.43 -0.01 10.78
CA ALA A 153 -8.37 -1.02 10.80
C ALA A 153 -7.18 -0.63 9.89
N PRO A 154 -5.92 -0.88 10.31
CA PRO A 154 -4.74 -0.62 9.51
C PRO A 154 -4.79 -1.23 8.11
N ASP A 155 -5.21 -2.46 7.98
CA ASP A 155 -5.36 -3.19 6.70
C ASP A 155 -6.28 -2.47 5.70
N ARG A 156 -7.16 -1.60 6.19
CA ARG A 156 -8.07 -0.83 5.36
C ARG A 156 -7.45 0.49 4.88
N PHE A 157 -6.64 1.16 5.69
CA PHE A 157 -6.14 2.50 5.34
C PHE A 157 -4.66 2.54 4.93
N ILE A 158 -3.83 1.62 5.39
CA ILE A 158 -2.40 1.58 5.00
C ILE A 158 -2.24 1.40 3.49
N PRO A 159 -2.93 0.45 2.81
CA PRO A 159 -2.85 0.33 1.35
C PRO A 159 -3.29 1.61 0.63
N ILE A 160 -4.31 2.30 1.14
CA ILE A 160 -4.75 3.59 0.59
C ILE A 160 -3.64 4.64 0.74
N ALA A 161 -3.04 4.75 1.94
CA ALA A 161 -1.93 5.67 2.19
C ALA A 161 -0.75 5.43 1.25
N GLU A 162 -0.43 4.16 0.96
CA GLU A 162 0.63 3.77 0.02
C GLU A 162 0.31 4.20 -1.41
N GLU A 163 -0.89 3.89 -1.91
CA GLU A 163 -1.31 4.22 -3.27
C GLU A 163 -1.35 5.72 -3.55
N ILE A 164 -1.81 6.53 -2.58
CA ILE A 164 -1.86 7.99 -2.73
C ILE A 164 -0.60 8.71 -2.25
N GLY A 165 0.46 7.97 -1.88
CA GLY A 165 1.76 8.50 -1.44
C GLY A 165 1.76 9.13 -0.05
N LEU A 166 0.67 9.02 0.72
CA LEU A 166 0.60 9.53 2.11
C LEU A 166 1.36 8.67 3.10
N ILE A 167 1.74 7.44 2.74
CA ILE A 167 2.48 6.56 3.64
C ILE A 167 3.84 7.15 4.05
N VAL A 168 4.48 7.95 3.19
CA VAL A 168 5.76 8.60 3.50
C VAL A 168 5.60 9.64 4.62
N PRO A 169 4.76 10.70 4.48
CA PRO A 169 4.57 11.65 5.58
C PRO A 169 3.91 11.02 6.82
N LEU A 170 3.09 9.99 6.67
CA LEU A 170 2.50 9.24 7.78
C LEU A 170 3.57 8.48 8.57
N GLY A 171 4.51 7.82 7.88
CA GLY A 171 5.61 7.14 8.54
C GLY A 171 6.60 8.09 9.21
N GLU A 172 6.84 9.29 8.64
CA GLU A 172 7.60 10.36 9.33
C GLU A 172 6.88 10.78 10.62
N TRP A 173 5.56 10.93 10.58
CA TRP A 173 4.74 11.24 11.76
C TRP A 173 4.83 10.15 12.82
N VAL A 174 4.73 8.88 12.43
CA VAL A 174 4.86 7.73 13.35
C VAL A 174 6.22 7.74 14.03
N LEU A 175 7.30 7.90 13.26
CA LEU A 175 8.66 7.93 13.79
C LEU A 175 8.88 9.13 14.74
N ASP A 176 8.37 10.32 14.38
CA ASP A 176 8.46 11.50 15.24
C ASP A 176 7.77 11.27 16.59
N ARG A 177 6.58 10.68 16.56
CA ARG A 177 5.83 10.34 17.78
C ARG A 177 6.49 9.24 18.59
N ALA A 178 7.01 8.20 17.96
CA ALA A 178 7.76 7.13 18.62
C ALA A 178 9.04 7.67 19.30
N CYS A 179 9.82 8.51 18.61
CA CYS A 179 10.98 9.16 19.18
C CYS A 179 10.63 10.08 20.36
N ARG A 180 9.55 10.87 20.24
CA ARG A 180 9.07 11.70 21.35
C ARG A 180 8.71 10.86 22.57
N GLN A 181 8.00 9.76 22.39
CA GLN A 181 7.61 8.86 23.47
C GLN A 181 8.83 8.17 24.09
N ALA A 182 9.78 7.72 23.25
CA ALA A 182 11.05 7.16 23.71
C ALA A 182 11.78 8.15 24.64
N ARG A 183 11.84 9.43 24.26
CA ARG A 183 12.48 10.46 25.08
C ARG A 183 11.80 10.60 26.44
N LEU A 184 10.45 10.65 26.47
CA LEU A 184 9.69 10.73 27.72
C LEU A 184 9.97 9.54 28.64
N TRP A 185 10.05 8.32 28.11
CA TRP A 185 10.36 7.14 28.91
C TRP A 185 11.80 7.13 29.41
N LEU A 186 12.77 7.57 28.61
CA LEU A 186 14.16 7.71 29.02
C LEU A 186 14.29 8.75 30.12
N ASP A 187 13.60 9.89 30.03
CA ASP A 187 13.59 10.95 31.06
C ASP A 187 12.93 10.48 32.36
N ALA A 188 11.97 9.56 32.25
CA ALA A 188 11.36 8.89 33.41
C ALA A 188 12.25 7.79 34.03
N GLY A 189 13.45 7.56 33.49
CA GLY A 189 14.41 6.57 34.01
C GLY A 189 14.23 5.13 33.42
N MET A 190 13.37 4.94 32.42
CA MET A 190 13.27 3.66 31.75
C MET A 190 14.51 3.40 30.88
N THR A 191 15.09 2.21 31.01
CA THR A 191 16.29 1.80 30.26
C THR A 191 16.13 0.37 29.75
N GLY A 192 16.95 -0.01 28.78
CA GLY A 192 16.98 -1.39 28.29
C GLY A 192 15.77 -1.78 27.43
N PHE A 193 15.12 -0.80 26.79
CA PHE A 193 13.99 -1.05 25.89
C PHE A 193 14.28 -0.56 24.47
N ARG A 194 13.51 -1.07 23.51
CA ARG A 194 13.44 -0.58 22.14
C ARG A 194 11.99 -0.23 21.80
N ILE A 195 11.83 0.68 20.84
CA ILE A 195 10.55 0.93 20.19
C ILE A 195 10.69 0.49 18.72
N SER A 196 9.95 -0.53 18.35
CA SER A 196 9.86 -0.99 16.98
C SER A 196 8.83 -0.16 16.20
N VAL A 197 9.19 0.23 15.00
CA VAL A 197 8.36 1.01 14.07
C VAL A 197 8.35 0.32 12.71
N ASN A 198 7.15 -0.01 12.23
CA ASN A 198 6.94 -0.60 10.91
C ASN A 198 7.30 0.36 9.79
N LEU A 199 7.98 -0.14 8.77
CA LEU A 199 8.46 0.61 7.61
C LEU A 199 7.86 0.06 6.31
N SER A 200 7.17 0.93 5.56
CA SER A 200 6.61 0.58 4.25
C SER A 200 7.68 0.53 3.16
N PRO A 201 7.53 -0.35 2.14
CA PRO A 201 8.37 -0.37 0.93
C PRO A 201 8.47 1.00 0.24
N ALA A 202 7.39 1.77 0.23
CA ALA A 202 7.36 3.09 -0.39
C ALA A 202 8.28 4.10 0.30
N GLN A 203 8.50 3.97 1.62
CA GLN A 203 9.43 4.80 2.37
C GLN A 203 10.89 4.46 2.04
N LEU A 204 11.22 3.17 1.85
CA LEU A 204 12.57 2.73 1.43
C LEU A 204 12.98 3.29 0.07
N ARG A 205 12.02 3.48 -0.85
CA ARG A 205 12.25 4.06 -2.19
C ARG A 205 12.39 5.58 -2.18
N ASN A 206 12.12 6.25 -1.06
CA ASN A 206 12.24 7.70 -0.98
C ASN A 206 13.70 8.10 -0.74
N HIS A 207 14.30 8.83 -1.68
CA HIS A 207 15.70 9.27 -1.60
C HIS A 207 16.03 10.11 -0.35
N ASP A 208 15.06 10.85 0.17
CA ASP A 208 15.24 11.70 1.35
C ASP A 208 15.03 10.96 2.68
N PHE A 209 14.58 9.69 2.63
CA PHE A 209 14.17 8.94 3.81
C PHE A 209 15.26 8.90 4.90
N LEU A 210 16.49 8.55 4.52
CA LEU A 210 17.60 8.45 5.48
C LEU A 210 17.87 9.78 6.20
N SER A 211 17.84 10.89 5.44
CA SER A 211 18.07 12.23 6.01
C SER A 211 16.92 12.65 6.93
N ARG A 212 15.68 12.29 6.62
CA ARG A 212 14.50 12.54 7.45
C ARG A 212 14.56 11.76 8.76
N VAL A 213 14.90 10.47 8.69
CA VAL A 213 15.08 9.64 9.89
C VAL A 213 16.14 10.24 10.81
N GLU A 214 17.31 10.60 10.26
CA GLU A 214 18.38 11.25 11.04
C GLU A 214 17.91 12.54 11.70
N GLN A 215 17.20 13.40 10.98
CA GLN A 215 16.67 14.67 11.52
C GLN A 215 15.70 14.41 12.67
N ILE A 216 14.77 13.45 12.54
CA ILE A 216 13.78 13.14 13.57
C ILE A 216 14.44 12.60 14.83
N VAL A 217 15.34 11.63 14.70
CA VAL A 217 16.06 11.05 15.85
C VAL A 217 16.87 12.12 16.59
N ARG A 218 17.59 12.96 15.84
CA ARG A 218 18.36 14.09 16.44
C ARG A 218 17.46 15.11 17.11
N LYS A 219 16.34 15.48 16.51
CA LYS A 219 15.35 16.44 17.07
C LYS A 219 14.93 16.05 18.48
N HIS A 220 14.68 14.78 18.72
CA HIS A 220 14.22 14.26 20.01
C HIS A 220 15.35 13.82 20.94
N GLN A 221 16.63 13.90 20.51
CA GLN A 221 17.80 13.51 21.27
C GLN A 221 17.71 12.08 21.85
N VAL A 222 17.12 11.17 21.06
CA VAL A 222 16.98 9.75 21.42
C VAL A 222 18.24 9.01 20.97
N PRO A 223 18.84 8.14 21.81
CA PRO A 223 19.89 7.24 21.36
C PRO A 223 19.36 6.38 20.21
N PRO A 224 20.00 6.36 19.03
CA PRO A 224 19.45 5.65 17.86
C PRO A 224 19.16 4.16 18.14
N ALA A 225 19.93 3.51 19.00
CA ALA A 225 19.74 2.10 19.37
C ALA A 225 18.43 1.81 20.13
N VAL A 226 17.70 2.86 20.57
CA VAL A 226 16.37 2.71 21.18
C VAL A 226 15.27 2.56 20.12
N ILE A 227 15.55 2.94 18.88
CA ILE A 227 14.60 2.82 17.76
C ILE A 227 14.99 1.63 16.90
N GLU A 228 14.03 0.73 16.68
CA GLU A 228 14.13 -0.39 15.76
C GLU A 228 13.16 -0.17 14.60
N LEU A 229 13.63 -0.33 13.37
CA LEU A 229 12.78 -0.26 12.18
C LEU A 229 12.52 -1.67 11.68
N GLU A 230 11.25 -2.02 11.55
CA GLU A 230 10.78 -3.33 11.10
C GLU A 230 10.37 -3.27 9.64
N ILE A 231 10.90 -4.18 8.83
CA ILE A 231 10.59 -4.31 7.41
C ILE A 231 10.12 -5.74 7.12
N THR A 232 9.12 -5.88 6.29
CA THR A 232 8.70 -7.21 5.83
C THR A 232 9.73 -7.79 4.86
N GLU A 233 9.82 -9.11 4.79
CA GLU A 233 10.69 -9.81 3.85
C GLU A 233 10.42 -9.38 2.41
N SER A 234 9.14 -9.29 2.02
CA SER A 234 8.70 -8.85 0.70
C SER A 234 9.18 -7.44 0.36
N ALA A 235 9.14 -6.50 1.33
CA ALA A 235 9.63 -5.14 1.15
C ALA A 235 11.14 -5.08 0.86
N ALA A 236 11.92 -5.91 1.54
CA ALA A 236 13.36 -6.00 1.33
C ALA A 236 13.71 -6.61 -0.04
N MET A 237 12.86 -7.50 -0.57
CA MET A 237 13.09 -8.23 -1.83
C MET A 237 12.56 -7.52 -3.07
N GLU A 238 11.73 -6.50 -2.96
CA GLU A 238 11.15 -5.77 -4.10
C GLU A 238 12.23 -5.03 -4.92
N ASN A 239 13.20 -4.38 -4.27
CA ASN A 239 14.40 -3.80 -4.88
C ASN A 239 15.62 -3.98 -3.96
N PRO A 240 16.29 -5.14 -3.96
CA PRO A 240 17.31 -5.47 -2.97
C PRO A 240 18.50 -4.51 -2.95
N GLN A 241 18.88 -3.96 -4.11
CA GLN A 241 20.07 -3.10 -4.20
C GLN A 241 19.84 -1.74 -3.52
N GLU A 242 18.68 -1.13 -3.74
CA GLU A 242 18.31 0.13 -3.09
C GLU A 242 18.05 -0.08 -1.61
N ALA A 243 17.31 -1.15 -1.25
CA ALA A 243 17.04 -1.50 0.13
C ALA A 243 18.34 -1.66 0.93
N ILE A 244 19.33 -2.42 0.42
CA ILE A 244 20.63 -2.61 1.08
C ILE A 244 21.32 -1.27 1.37
N GLN A 245 21.30 -0.32 0.43
CA GLN A 245 21.94 0.99 0.63
C GLN A 245 21.27 1.80 1.75
N VAL A 246 19.94 1.85 1.75
CA VAL A 246 19.16 2.55 2.77
C VAL A 246 19.35 1.90 4.13
N LEU A 247 19.22 0.57 4.22
CA LEU A 247 19.39 -0.19 5.45
C LEU A 247 20.80 -0.05 6.03
N ALA A 248 21.84 -0.09 5.18
CA ALA A 248 23.22 0.15 5.61
C ALA A 248 23.39 1.60 6.13
N GLY A 249 22.68 2.57 5.55
CA GLY A 249 22.65 3.94 6.03
C GLY A 249 22.03 4.05 7.42
N LEU A 250 20.86 3.45 7.62
CA LEU A 250 20.15 3.42 8.91
C LEU A 250 21.00 2.73 10.00
N LYS A 251 21.65 1.62 9.66
CA LYS A 251 22.57 0.93 10.56
C LYS A 251 23.76 1.81 10.97
N ARG A 252 24.32 2.58 10.02
CA ARG A 252 25.42 3.56 10.33
C ARG A 252 24.96 4.69 11.23
N LEU A 253 23.69 5.09 11.20
CA LEU A 253 23.11 6.04 12.15
C LEU A 253 22.94 5.42 13.55
N GLY A 254 23.10 4.10 13.69
CA GLY A 254 23.01 3.38 14.96
C GLY A 254 21.61 2.84 15.28
N LEU A 255 20.65 2.92 14.35
CA LEU A 255 19.33 2.32 14.53
C LEU A 255 19.41 0.79 14.50
N MET A 256 18.46 0.15 15.16
CA MET A 256 18.23 -1.28 15.06
C MET A 256 17.33 -1.59 13.85
N LEU A 257 17.51 -2.76 13.26
CA LEU A 257 16.72 -3.23 12.11
C LEU A 257 16.24 -4.65 12.39
N ALA A 258 14.99 -4.93 12.12
CA ALA A 258 14.38 -6.25 12.20
C ALA A 258 13.68 -6.58 10.88
N ILE A 259 13.60 -7.87 10.58
CA ILE A 259 12.79 -8.39 9.48
C ILE A 259 11.56 -9.02 10.11
N ASP A 260 10.40 -8.50 9.72
CA ASP A 260 9.10 -9.00 10.16
C ASP A 260 8.49 -9.93 9.09
N ASP A 261 7.47 -10.71 9.47
CA ASP A 261 6.75 -11.66 8.60
C ASP A 261 7.65 -12.67 7.87
N PHE A 262 8.77 -13.08 8.50
CA PHE A 262 9.74 -14.00 7.89
C PHE A 262 9.10 -15.35 7.54
N GLY A 263 9.22 -15.76 6.26
CA GLY A 263 8.73 -17.05 5.77
C GLY A 263 7.26 -17.05 5.30
N THR A 264 6.65 -15.88 5.12
CA THR A 264 5.28 -15.75 4.59
C THR A 264 5.25 -15.38 3.10
N GLY A 265 6.43 -15.19 2.47
CA GLY A 265 6.61 -14.80 1.08
C GLY A 265 6.77 -15.97 0.11
#